data_63886cb831d582c10708365976c79e71
#
_entry.id   63886cb831d582c10708365976c79e71
#
_cell.length_a   1.000
_cell.length_b   1.000
_cell.length_c   1.000
_cell.angle_alpha   90.00
_cell.angle_beta   90.00
_cell.angle_gamma   90.00
#
_symmetry.space_group_name_H-M   'P 1'
#
loop_
_entity.id
_entity.type
_entity.pdbx_description
1 polymer ?
#
loop_
_entity_poly.entity_id
_entity_poly.type
_entity_poly.pdbx_seq_one_letter_code
_entity_poly.pdbx_strand_id
1 'polypeptide(L)'
;MTKQLLLFIQSDNPGLYVNIITHCVQVEGVRNIHFAVNSGAPGKLSEERDKIKKINNKFEELSINYPNIYKLAYETMPSPSQLEERTIKILFTHPEFSTKDLNNKFHDMDKLFVDVSGCNKKVSSDVISSYILNGIRHICCFELDDKVYSQEWRRQGLSKDYHDICRDISYYEYIDFSKSGTTINSFNRMRSQGKLIKLLFVISIVLGVIVFGLIQQQQNILAQYATIALTLVTALGLINDIFGVADRLK
;
A
#
# COMPACT_ATOMS: atom_id res chain seq x y z
N MET A 1 14.96 5.67 13.52
CA MET A 1 13.51 5.31 13.45
C MET A 1 13.37 3.85 13.09
N THR A 2 12.41 3.16 13.68
CA THR A 2 12.20 1.71 13.54
C THR A 2 11.26 1.41 12.36
N LYS A 3 11.46 0.26 11.68
CA LYS A 3 10.55 -0.23 10.64
C LYS A 3 9.19 -0.59 11.25
N GLN A 4 8.12 -0.32 10.52
CA GLN A 4 6.73 -0.49 10.94
C GLN A 4 5.98 -1.35 9.93
N LEU A 5 5.03 -2.14 10.39
CA LEU A 5 4.17 -2.98 9.56
C LEU A 5 2.72 -2.54 9.74
N LEU A 6 2.00 -2.35 8.66
CA LEU A 6 0.56 -2.16 8.61
C LEU A 6 -0.08 -3.37 7.96
N LEU A 7 -0.89 -4.10 8.74
CA LEU A 7 -1.59 -5.31 8.33
C LEU A 7 -3.08 -5.04 8.13
N PHE A 8 -3.60 -5.37 6.95
CA PHE A 8 -5.05 -5.33 6.70
C PHE A 8 -5.72 -6.60 7.22
N ILE A 9 -6.60 -6.45 8.23
CA ILE A 9 -7.28 -7.57 8.88
C ILE A 9 -8.61 -7.85 8.18
N GLN A 10 -8.59 -8.75 7.20
CA GLN A 10 -9.77 -9.19 6.48
C GLN A 10 -9.94 -10.72 6.48
N SER A 11 -8.85 -11.47 6.36
CA SER A 11 -8.87 -12.94 6.42
C SER A 11 -9.25 -13.45 7.82
N ASP A 12 -9.95 -14.59 7.87
CA ASP A 12 -10.26 -15.29 9.13
C ASP A 12 -9.16 -16.28 9.55
N ASN A 13 -8.10 -16.44 8.73
CA ASN A 13 -7.01 -17.35 9.00
C ASN A 13 -5.91 -16.70 9.84
N PRO A 14 -5.82 -16.97 11.16
CA PRO A 14 -4.78 -16.38 12.00
C PRO A 14 -3.37 -16.85 11.62
N GLY A 15 -3.22 -18.08 11.07
CA GLY A 15 -1.93 -18.61 10.63
C GLY A 15 -1.30 -17.80 9.50
N LEU A 16 -2.09 -17.20 8.62
CA LEU A 16 -1.60 -16.28 7.60
C LEU A 16 -0.87 -15.09 8.25
N TYR A 17 -1.50 -14.44 9.18
CA TYR A 17 -0.94 -13.27 9.87
C TYR A 17 0.27 -13.61 10.72
N VAL A 18 0.26 -14.80 11.34
CA VAL A 18 1.43 -15.32 12.07
C VAL A 18 2.64 -15.43 11.13
N ASN A 19 2.48 -15.99 9.94
CA ASN A 19 3.55 -16.10 8.97
C ASN A 19 4.07 -14.73 8.50
N ILE A 20 3.16 -13.81 8.16
CA ILE A 20 3.50 -12.46 7.71
C ILE A 20 4.28 -11.70 8.79
N ILE A 21 3.75 -11.68 10.01
CA ILE A 21 4.38 -10.97 11.13
C ILE A 21 5.75 -11.58 11.45
N THR A 22 5.84 -12.91 11.49
CA THR A 22 7.11 -13.61 11.77
C THR A 22 8.16 -13.25 10.72
N HIS A 23 7.81 -13.30 9.42
CA HIS A 23 8.70 -12.88 8.34
C HIS A 23 9.13 -11.41 8.51
N CYS A 24 8.17 -10.51 8.65
CA CYS A 24 8.46 -9.07 8.76
C CYS A 24 9.34 -8.72 9.96
N VAL A 25 9.15 -9.40 11.10
CA VAL A 25 9.97 -9.17 12.30
C VAL A 25 11.38 -9.75 12.14
N GLN A 26 11.50 -10.97 11.63
CA GLN A 26 12.78 -11.69 11.55
C GLN A 26 13.62 -11.26 10.35
N VAL A 27 13.02 -11.13 9.17
CA VAL A 27 13.74 -10.87 7.93
C VAL A 27 13.82 -9.38 7.63
N GLU A 28 12.67 -8.67 7.72
CA GLU A 28 12.63 -7.25 7.41
C GLU A 28 13.03 -6.35 8.59
N GLY A 29 13.09 -6.89 9.81
CA GLY A 29 13.48 -6.14 11.01
C GLY A 29 12.43 -5.15 11.51
N VAL A 30 11.15 -5.44 11.27
CA VAL A 30 10.02 -4.68 11.81
C VAL A 30 10.01 -4.75 13.34
N ARG A 31 9.65 -3.62 13.98
CA ARG A 31 9.56 -3.52 15.44
C ARG A 31 8.23 -2.96 15.94
N ASN A 32 7.41 -2.43 15.05
CA ASN A 32 6.08 -1.92 15.39
C ASN A 32 5.05 -2.48 14.43
N ILE A 33 3.98 -3.05 14.97
CA ILE A 33 2.88 -3.65 14.20
C ILE A 33 1.62 -2.83 14.41
N HIS A 34 0.95 -2.50 13.32
CA HIS A 34 -0.32 -1.80 13.27
C HIS A 34 -1.33 -2.64 12.49
N PHE A 35 -2.58 -2.58 12.92
CA PHE A 35 -3.68 -3.29 12.28
C PHE A 35 -4.61 -2.31 11.56
N ALA A 36 -4.82 -2.49 10.27
CA ALA A 36 -5.83 -1.80 9.52
C ALA A 36 -7.15 -2.58 9.59
N VAL A 37 -8.18 -1.94 10.13
CA VAL A 37 -9.51 -2.52 10.30
C VAL A 37 -10.55 -1.74 9.52
N ASN A 38 -11.56 -2.43 8.97
CA ASN A 38 -12.59 -1.80 8.15
C ASN A 38 -13.57 -0.99 9.03
N SER A 39 -13.65 0.32 8.77
CA SER A 39 -14.57 1.23 9.47
C SER A 39 -15.95 1.33 8.83
N GLY A 40 -16.16 0.68 7.68
CA GLY A 40 -17.32 0.93 6.80
C GLY A 40 -18.64 0.27 7.19
N ALA A 41 -18.70 -0.55 8.28
CA ALA A 41 -19.95 -1.15 8.70
C ALA A 41 -20.05 -1.28 10.22
N PRO A 42 -21.22 -0.95 10.81
CA PRO A 42 -21.50 -1.20 12.22
C PRO A 42 -21.33 -2.71 12.54
N GLY A 43 -20.64 -3.04 13.62
CA GLY A 43 -20.40 -4.43 14.04
C GLY A 43 -19.12 -5.07 13.48
N LYS A 44 -18.58 -4.65 12.33
CA LYS A 44 -17.33 -5.20 11.80
C LYS A 44 -16.12 -4.94 12.69
N LEU A 45 -16.11 -3.84 13.40
CA LEU A 45 -14.99 -3.50 14.28
C LEU A 45 -14.82 -4.52 15.44
N SER A 46 -15.92 -5.07 15.99
CA SER A 46 -15.86 -6.14 16.99
C SER A 46 -15.36 -7.43 16.39
N GLU A 47 -15.82 -7.79 15.22
CA GLU A 47 -15.40 -8.99 14.47
C GLU A 47 -13.89 -8.96 14.15
N GLU A 48 -13.39 -7.82 13.71
CA GLU A 48 -11.97 -7.65 13.40
C GLU A 48 -11.09 -7.62 14.66
N ARG A 49 -11.58 -7.08 15.77
CA ARG A 49 -10.91 -7.20 17.08
C ARG A 49 -10.83 -8.66 17.53
N ASP A 50 -11.86 -9.46 17.29
CA ASP A 50 -11.83 -10.89 17.58
C ASP A 50 -10.82 -11.64 16.72
N LYS A 51 -10.64 -11.23 15.44
CA LYS A 51 -9.58 -11.78 14.59
C LYS A 51 -8.18 -11.44 15.13
N ILE A 52 -7.94 -10.21 15.55
CA ILE A 52 -6.66 -9.82 16.17
C ILE A 52 -6.41 -10.61 17.45
N LYS A 53 -7.45 -10.84 18.27
CA LYS A 53 -7.34 -11.68 19.47
C LYS A 53 -6.96 -13.12 19.12
N LYS A 54 -7.54 -13.70 18.04
CA LYS A 54 -7.17 -15.04 17.56
C LYS A 54 -5.71 -15.10 17.11
N ILE A 55 -5.21 -14.05 16.46
CA ILE A 55 -3.80 -13.94 16.04
C ILE A 55 -2.91 -13.91 17.30
N ASN A 56 -3.23 -13.11 18.29
CA ASN A 56 -2.48 -13.04 19.56
C ASN A 56 -2.44 -14.38 20.27
N ASN A 57 -3.59 -15.04 20.42
CA ASN A 57 -3.66 -16.35 21.08
C ASN A 57 -2.83 -17.41 20.34
N LYS A 58 -2.83 -17.36 18.99
CA LYS A 58 -2.01 -18.29 18.18
C LYS A 58 -0.52 -18.00 18.35
N PHE A 59 -0.09 -16.75 18.42
CA PHE A 59 1.28 -16.38 18.71
C PHE A 59 1.72 -16.81 20.11
N GLU A 60 0.87 -16.63 21.12
CA GLU A 60 1.15 -17.10 22.49
C GLU A 60 1.43 -18.60 22.51
N GLU A 61 0.53 -19.41 21.93
CA GLU A 61 0.70 -20.87 21.78
C GLU A 61 2.03 -21.22 21.11
N LEU A 62 2.32 -20.59 19.96
CA LEU A 62 3.49 -20.90 19.15
C LEU A 62 4.80 -20.42 19.77
N SER A 63 4.78 -19.29 20.50
CA SER A 63 5.96 -18.78 21.20
C SER A 63 6.41 -19.69 22.33
N ILE A 64 5.49 -20.45 22.92
CA ILE A 64 5.78 -21.47 23.94
C ILE A 64 6.33 -22.74 23.27
N ASN A 65 5.65 -23.23 22.23
CA ASN A 65 5.98 -24.48 21.58
C ASN A 65 7.23 -24.39 20.68
N TYR A 66 7.45 -23.22 20.06
CA TYR A 66 8.54 -22.98 19.10
C TYR A 66 9.19 -21.61 19.34
N PRO A 67 9.82 -21.40 20.50
CA PRO A 67 10.32 -20.09 20.92
C PRO A 67 11.39 -19.52 19.96
N ASN A 68 12.22 -20.37 19.38
CA ASN A 68 13.28 -19.95 18.45
C ASN A 68 12.72 -19.27 17.18
N ILE A 69 11.46 -19.54 16.82
CA ILE A 69 10.83 -19.03 15.60
C ILE A 69 9.87 -17.88 15.94
N TYR A 70 9.03 -18.03 16.95
CA TYR A 70 7.90 -17.13 17.14
C TYR A 70 8.02 -16.16 18.32
N LYS A 71 8.96 -16.38 19.26
CA LYS A 71 9.07 -15.56 20.47
C LYS A 71 9.31 -14.07 20.15
N LEU A 72 10.25 -13.78 19.27
CA LEU A 72 10.57 -12.39 18.89
C LEU A 72 9.36 -11.69 18.23
N ALA A 73 8.64 -12.41 17.36
CA ALA A 73 7.45 -11.90 16.72
C ALA A 73 6.32 -11.66 17.73
N TYR A 74 6.12 -12.58 18.68
CA TYR A 74 5.16 -12.43 19.75
C TYR A 74 5.46 -11.21 20.66
N GLU A 75 6.72 -11.03 21.05
CA GLU A 75 7.18 -9.87 21.86
C GLU A 75 7.03 -8.53 21.12
N THR A 76 6.96 -8.58 19.78
CA THR A 76 6.76 -7.39 18.94
C THR A 76 5.27 -7.05 18.77
N MET A 77 4.37 -7.98 19.09
CA MET A 77 2.93 -7.75 19.03
C MET A 77 2.52 -6.65 20.02
N PRO A 78 1.55 -5.80 19.67
CA PRO A 78 1.06 -4.81 20.60
C PRO A 78 0.36 -5.48 21.80
N SER A 79 0.67 -5.00 23.00
CA SER A 79 -0.04 -5.42 24.21
C SER A 79 -1.52 -5.01 24.13
N PRO A 80 -2.41 -5.63 24.91
CA PRO A 80 -3.82 -5.25 24.95
C PRO A 80 -4.07 -3.76 25.23
N SER A 81 -3.21 -3.13 26.03
CA SER A 81 -3.27 -1.68 26.31
C SER A 81 -2.86 -0.80 25.14
N GLN A 82 -1.99 -1.31 24.25
CA GLN A 82 -1.51 -0.60 23.06
C GLN A 82 -2.38 -0.87 21.82
N LEU A 83 -3.24 -1.89 21.87
CA LEU A 83 -3.96 -2.37 20.70
C LEU A 83 -4.86 -1.29 20.09
N GLU A 84 -5.49 -0.46 20.90
CA GLU A 84 -6.36 0.62 20.39
C GLU A 84 -5.55 1.68 19.63
N GLU A 85 -4.41 2.08 20.18
CA GLU A 85 -3.49 3.03 19.52
C GLU A 85 -2.89 2.45 18.22
N ARG A 86 -2.62 1.14 18.20
CA ARG A 86 -2.06 0.42 17.05
C ARG A 86 -3.11 -0.01 16.03
N THR A 87 -4.39 0.22 16.29
CA THR A 87 -5.48 -0.07 15.35
C THR A 87 -5.83 1.18 14.55
N ILE A 88 -5.80 1.05 13.22
CA ILE A 88 -6.12 2.12 12.28
C ILE A 88 -7.42 1.77 11.58
N LYS A 89 -8.40 2.66 11.70
CA LYS A 89 -9.70 2.49 11.06
C LYS A 89 -9.60 3.00 9.62
N ILE A 90 -9.76 2.10 8.66
CA ILE A 90 -9.68 2.39 7.23
C ILE A 90 -10.98 2.00 6.55
N LEU A 91 -11.47 2.81 5.65
CA LEU A 91 -12.59 2.44 4.80
C LEU A 91 -12.07 1.61 3.63
N PHE A 92 -12.23 0.28 3.66
CA PHE A 92 -11.66 -0.63 2.65
C PHE A 92 -12.24 -0.44 1.24
N THR A 93 -13.40 0.20 1.11
CA THR A 93 -13.98 0.56 -0.19
C THR A 93 -13.35 1.80 -0.81
N HIS A 94 -12.66 2.61 -0.02
CA HIS A 94 -12.03 3.86 -0.42
C HIS A 94 -10.72 4.08 0.35
N PRO A 95 -9.71 3.22 0.18
CA PRO A 95 -8.46 3.28 0.94
C PRO A 95 -7.65 4.56 0.68
N GLU A 96 -7.89 5.24 -0.44
CA GLU A 96 -7.26 6.52 -0.78
C GLU A 96 -7.53 7.63 0.22
N PHE A 97 -8.70 7.64 0.86
CA PHE A 97 -9.02 8.65 1.87
C PHE A 97 -8.25 8.47 3.18
N SER A 98 -7.71 7.27 3.41
CA SER A 98 -6.92 6.98 4.61
C SER A 98 -5.46 7.41 4.51
N THR A 99 -4.97 7.77 3.32
CA THR A 99 -3.54 8.09 3.13
C THR A 99 -3.10 9.35 3.88
N LYS A 100 -3.99 10.33 4.05
CA LYS A 100 -3.71 11.51 4.89
C LYS A 100 -3.54 11.12 6.37
N ASP A 101 -4.40 10.23 6.86
CA ASP A 101 -4.34 9.75 8.23
C ASP A 101 -3.09 8.90 8.45
N LEU A 102 -2.67 8.12 7.45
CA LEU A 102 -1.41 7.38 7.48
C LEU A 102 -0.21 8.33 7.51
N ASN A 103 -0.19 9.38 6.67
CA ASN A 103 0.87 10.38 6.67
C ASN A 103 0.98 11.11 8.02
N ASN A 104 -0.12 11.35 8.70
CA ASN A 104 -0.12 11.95 10.02
C ASN A 104 0.38 10.97 11.11
N LYS A 105 0.13 9.69 10.95
CA LYS A 105 0.50 8.65 11.93
C LYS A 105 1.91 8.11 11.72
N PHE A 106 2.35 7.99 10.48
CA PHE A 106 3.65 7.46 10.10
C PHE A 106 4.53 8.57 9.53
N HIS A 107 5.48 9.06 10.32
CA HIS A 107 6.38 10.14 9.91
C HIS A 107 7.41 9.72 8.85
N ASP A 108 7.66 8.41 8.68
CA ASP A 108 8.67 7.88 7.77
C ASP A 108 8.04 6.75 6.91
N MET A 109 7.48 7.16 5.78
CA MET A 109 6.82 6.23 4.84
C MET A 109 7.80 5.27 4.18
N ASP A 110 9.09 5.59 4.16
CA ASP A 110 10.12 4.72 3.61
C ASP A 110 10.38 3.49 4.50
N LYS A 111 9.91 3.51 5.74
CA LYS A 111 10.02 2.42 6.72
C LYS A 111 8.69 1.74 7.02
N LEU A 112 7.64 2.13 6.32
CA LEU A 112 6.33 1.52 6.44
C LEU A 112 6.18 0.38 5.44
N PHE A 113 6.01 -0.83 5.94
CA PHE A 113 5.61 -2.02 5.19
C PHE A 113 4.09 -2.14 5.28
N VAL A 114 3.43 -2.21 4.14
CA VAL A 114 1.98 -2.41 4.05
C VAL A 114 1.74 -3.80 3.48
N ASP A 115 1.13 -4.68 4.25
CA ASP A 115 0.84 -6.03 3.81
C ASP A 115 -0.63 -6.19 3.43
N VAL A 116 -0.87 -6.69 2.22
CA VAL A 116 -2.19 -6.88 1.64
C VAL A 116 -2.59 -8.35 1.49
N SER A 117 -1.79 -9.28 2.01
CA SER A 117 -2.02 -10.73 1.88
C SER A 117 -3.37 -11.18 2.44
N GLY A 118 -3.82 -10.55 3.51
CA GLY A 118 -5.11 -10.84 4.14
C GLY A 118 -6.32 -10.26 3.40
N CYS A 119 -6.10 -9.45 2.36
CA CYS A 119 -7.16 -8.77 1.64
C CYS A 119 -7.76 -9.62 0.53
N ASN A 120 -9.03 -9.39 0.21
CA ASN A 120 -9.59 -9.90 -1.04
C ASN A 120 -8.99 -9.13 -2.24
N LYS A 121 -9.12 -9.70 -3.45
CA LYS A 121 -8.52 -9.15 -4.68
C LYS A 121 -8.88 -7.69 -4.94
N LYS A 122 -10.13 -7.29 -4.66
CA LYS A 122 -10.58 -5.92 -4.87
C LYS A 122 -9.86 -4.96 -3.94
N VAL A 123 -9.89 -5.24 -2.64
CA VAL A 123 -9.23 -4.38 -1.62
C VAL A 123 -7.71 -4.34 -1.86
N SER A 124 -7.07 -5.48 -2.18
CA SER A 124 -5.65 -5.50 -2.51
C SER A 124 -5.31 -4.57 -3.67
N SER A 125 -6.09 -4.66 -4.78
CA SER A 125 -5.88 -3.82 -5.96
C SER A 125 -6.04 -2.33 -5.63
N ASP A 126 -7.08 -1.97 -4.88
CA ASP A 126 -7.37 -0.59 -4.51
C ASP A 126 -6.26 -0.03 -3.57
N VAL A 127 -5.82 -0.82 -2.59
CA VAL A 127 -4.72 -0.46 -1.67
C VAL A 127 -3.41 -0.29 -2.43
N ILE A 128 -3.03 -1.27 -3.27
CA ILE A 128 -1.79 -1.23 -4.05
C ILE A 128 -1.77 0.03 -4.92
N SER A 129 -2.82 0.26 -5.69
CA SER A 129 -2.91 1.41 -6.60
C SER A 129 -2.86 2.74 -5.86
N SER A 130 -3.68 2.89 -4.83
CA SER A 130 -3.79 4.12 -4.05
C SER A 130 -2.50 4.43 -3.28
N TYR A 131 -1.92 3.43 -2.63
CA TYR A 131 -0.77 3.63 -1.74
C TYR A 131 0.53 3.87 -2.52
N ILE A 132 0.71 3.20 -3.67
CA ILE A 132 1.83 3.50 -4.58
C ILE A 132 1.73 4.95 -5.09
N LEU A 133 0.54 5.39 -5.50
CA LEU A 133 0.33 6.78 -5.96
C LEU A 133 0.63 7.81 -4.87
N ASN A 134 0.42 7.46 -3.60
CA ASN A 134 0.71 8.31 -2.45
C ASN A 134 2.14 8.16 -1.89
N GLY A 135 3.00 7.40 -2.58
CA GLY A 135 4.43 7.33 -2.29
C GLY A 135 4.84 6.32 -1.22
N ILE A 136 3.94 5.40 -0.84
CA ILE A 136 4.29 4.27 0.04
C ILE A 136 5.16 3.31 -0.76
N ARG A 137 6.37 3.02 -0.23
CA ARG A 137 7.41 2.30 -0.97
C ARG A 137 7.37 0.80 -0.79
N HIS A 138 6.82 0.29 0.30
CA HIS A 138 6.79 -1.15 0.59
C HIS A 138 5.35 -1.62 0.71
N ILE A 139 4.83 -2.17 -0.37
CA ILE A 139 3.52 -2.83 -0.39
C ILE A 139 3.76 -4.28 -0.73
N CYS A 140 3.45 -5.13 0.23
CA CYS A 140 3.90 -6.52 0.23
C CYS A 140 2.72 -7.49 0.19
N CYS A 141 2.99 -8.67 -0.35
CA CYS A 141 2.09 -9.81 -0.32
C CYS A 141 2.88 -11.07 0.02
N PHE A 142 2.32 -11.88 0.88
CA PHE A 142 2.83 -13.20 1.21
C PHE A 142 2.20 -14.22 0.25
N GLU A 143 3.00 -14.84 -0.59
CA GLU A 143 2.55 -15.85 -1.53
C GLU A 143 3.18 -17.20 -1.21
N LEU A 144 2.38 -18.25 -1.30
CA LEU A 144 2.85 -19.63 -1.14
C LEU A 144 3.41 -20.12 -2.47
N ASP A 145 4.52 -20.86 -2.42
CA ASP A 145 4.95 -21.65 -3.57
C ASP A 145 4.00 -22.83 -3.75
N ASP A 146 3.07 -22.71 -4.70
CA ASP A 146 2.07 -23.74 -5.01
C ASP A 146 2.70 -25.11 -5.31
N LYS A 147 3.89 -25.16 -5.88
CA LYS A 147 4.57 -26.42 -6.24
C LYS A 147 5.08 -27.15 -4.99
N VAL A 148 5.70 -26.41 -4.09
CA VAL A 148 6.24 -26.96 -2.85
C VAL A 148 5.08 -27.30 -1.89
N TYR A 149 4.15 -26.36 -1.72
CA TYR A 149 2.98 -26.50 -0.89
C TYR A 149 2.08 -27.67 -1.29
N SER A 150 1.76 -27.82 -2.57
CA SER A 150 0.87 -28.87 -3.05
C SER A 150 1.48 -30.27 -2.99
N GLN A 151 2.79 -30.41 -3.19
CA GLN A 151 3.48 -31.70 -3.15
C GLN A 151 3.70 -32.18 -1.71
N GLU A 152 4.17 -31.31 -0.84
CA GLU A 152 4.49 -31.66 0.56
C GLU A 152 3.22 -31.97 1.35
N TRP A 153 2.16 -31.16 1.18
CA TRP A 153 0.89 -31.35 1.88
C TRP A 153 0.10 -32.56 1.41
N ARG A 154 0.13 -32.87 0.11
CA ARG A 154 -0.48 -34.09 -0.42
C ARG A 154 0.24 -35.36 0.02
N ARG A 155 1.56 -35.30 0.19
CA ARG A 155 2.36 -36.46 0.64
C ARG A 155 2.13 -36.80 2.10
N GLN A 156 1.88 -35.81 2.96
CA GLN A 156 1.84 -36.03 4.40
C GLN A 156 0.42 -36.30 4.94
N GLY A 157 -0.63 -36.17 4.13
CA GLY A 157 -2.03 -36.36 4.55
C GLY A 157 -2.46 -35.49 5.73
N LEU A 158 -1.64 -34.49 6.07
CA LEU A 158 -1.79 -33.64 7.23
C LEU A 158 -2.31 -32.27 6.78
N SER A 159 -3.33 -31.78 7.44
CA SER A 159 -3.56 -30.34 7.54
C SER A 159 -2.42 -29.75 8.35
N LYS A 160 -1.25 -29.53 7.74
CA LYS A 160 -0.23 -28.72 8.39
C LYS A 160 -0.86 -27.37 8.71
N ASP A 161 -0.78 -26.99 9.96
CA ASP A 161 -1.22 -25.67 10.36
C ASP A 161 -0.47 -24.62 9.52
N TYR A 162 -1.20 -23.67 8.97
CA TYR A 162 -0.66 -22.65 8.07
C TYR A 162 0.56 -21.90 8.64
N HIS A 163 0.69 -21.85 9.97
CA HIS A 163 1.82 -21.22 10.66
C HIS A 163 3.16 -21.96 10.51
N ASP A 164 3.17 -23.24 10.08
CA ASP A 164 4.41 -23.97 9.88
C ASP A 164 5.23 -23.51 8.67
N ILE A 165 4.66 -22.69 7.80
CA ILE A 165 5.27 -22.26 6.55
C ILE A 165 6.51 -21.40 6.78
N CYS A 166 6.52 -20.54 7.79
CA CYS A 166 7.68 -19.70 8.12
C CYS A 166 8.90 -20.46 8.61
N ARG A 167 8.79 -21.78 8.84
CA ARG A 167 9.94 -22.63 9.22
C ARG A 167 10.91 -22.83 8.07
N ASP A 168 10.41 -22.77 6.84
CA ASP A 168 11.24 -22.96 5.66
C ASP A 168 10.90 -21.89 4.62
N ILE A 169 11.87 -21.04 4.37
CA ILE A 169 11.74 -19.91 3.41
C ILE A 169 11.50 -20.39 1.97
N SER A 170 11.75 -21.68 1.67
CA SER A 170 11.47 -22.26 0.36
C SER A 170 9.97 -22.50 0.10
N TYR A 171 9.13 -22.39 1.12
CA TYR A 171 7.69 -22.64 1.01
C TYR A 171 6.87 -21.41 0.63
N TYR A 172 7.47 -20.23 0.67
CA TYR A 172 6.77 -18.99 0.39
C TYR A 172 7.69 -17.94 -0.24
N GLU A 173 7.08 -16.97 -0.88
CA GLU A 173 7.73 -15.75 -1.34
C GLU A 173 7.04 -14.54 -0.69
N TYR A 174 7.83 -13.60 -0.19
CA TYR A 174 7.32 -12.33 0.29
C TYR A 174 7.59 -11.25 -0.75
N ILE A 175 6.58 -10.99 -1.57
CA ILE A 175 6.66 -10.11 -2.73
C ILE A 175 6.47 -8.66 -2.29
N ASP A 176 7.46 -7.82 -2.56
CA ASP A 176 7.33 -6.37 -2.47
C ASP A 176 7.01 -5.80 -3.85
N PHE A 177 5.74 -5.43 -4.07
CA PHE A 177 5.27 -4.92 -5.36
C PHE A 177 6.02 -3.67 -5.82
N SER A 178 6.55 -2.88 -4.88
CA SER A 178 7.32 -1.68 -5.22
C SER A 178 8.67 -1.99 -5.87
N LYS A 179 9.20 -3.20 -5.66
CA LYS A 179 10.46 -3.66 -6.25
C LYS A 179 10.27 -4.34 -7.61
N SER A 180 9.04 -4.64 -8.01
CA SER A 180 8.78 -5.23 -9.32
C SER A 180 9.07 -4.22 -10.44
N GLY A 181 9.84 -4.64 -11.46
CA GLY A 181 10.25 -3.77 -12.56
C GLY A 181 9.08 -3.13 -13.31
N THR A 182 7.98 -3.85 -13.47
CA THR A 182 6.74 -3.36 -14.07
C THR A 182 6.09 -2.27 -13.21
N THR A 183 6.01 -2.47 -11.91
CA THR A 183 5.43 -1.49 -10.97
C THR A 183 6.29 -0.22 -10.91
N ILE A 184 7.61 -0.36 -10.79
CA ILE A 184 8.56 0.77 -10.78
C ILE A 184 8.44 1.59 -12.07
N ASN A 185 8.41 0.93 -13.23
CA ASN A 185 8.31 1.62 -14.53
C ASN A 185 6.97 2.34 -14.68
N SER A 186 5.87 1.71 -14.27
CA SER A 186 4.54 2.32 -14.29
C SER A 186 4.46 3.52 -13.35
N PHE A 187 5.00 3.39 -12.15
CA PHE A 187 5.06 4.48 -11.15
C PHE A 187 5.91 5.65 -11.64
N ASN A 188 7.11 5.38 -12.18
CA ASN A 188 7.98 6.43 -12.73
C ASN A 188 7.31 7.16 -13.90
N ARG A 189 6.58 6.43 -14.75
CA ARG A 189 5.79 7.01 -15.84
C ARG A 189 4.68 7.91 -15.32
N MET A 190 3.89 7.46 -14.35
CA MET A 190 2.82 8.25 -13.72
C MET A 190 3.37 9.51 -13.02
N ARG A 191 4.48 9.38 -12.30
CA ARG A 191 5.12 10.50 -11.59
C ARG A 191 5.68 11.53 -12.57
N SER A 192 6.26 11.09 -13.68
CA SER A 192 6.77 12.00 -14.74
C SER A 192 5.63 12.74 -15.42
N GLN A 193 4.49 12.06 -15.69
CA GLN A 193 3.29 12.70 -16.24
C GLN A 193 2.70 13.74 -15.28
N GLY A 194 2.60 13.42 -13.99
CA GLY A 194 2.13 14.37 -12.99
C GLY A 194 3.00 15.63 -12.86
N LYS A 195 4.33 15.48 -13.00
CA LYS A 195 5.27 16.60 -13.04
C LYS A 195 5.09 17.45 -14.31
N LEU A 196 4.89 16.78 -15.46
CA LEU A 196 4.66 17.44 -16.74
C LEU A 196 3.36 18.27 -16.70
N ILE A 197 2.28 17.70 -16.17
CA ILE A 197 0.98 18.40 -16.02
C ILE A 197 1.14 19.63 -15.12
N LYS A 198 1.82 19.51 -13.98
CA LYS A 198 2.09 20.65 -13.10
C LYS A 198 2.92 21.71 -13.79
N LEU A 199 3.94 21.34 -14.57
CA LEU A 199 4.76 22.27 -15.32
C LEU A 199 3.94 23.00 -16.38
N LEU A 200 3.12 22.27 -17.15
CA LEU A 200 2.22 22.85 -18.15
C LEU A 200 1.21 23.82 -17.53
N PHE A 201 0.68 23.48 -16.36
CA PHE A 201 -0.23 24.37 -15.62
C PHE A 201 0.45 25.67 -15.19
N VAL A 202 1.67 25.60 -14.66
CA VAL A 202 2.45 26.80 -14.30
C VAL A 202 2.75 27.67 -15.54
N ILE A 203 3.16 27.03 -16.64
CA ILE A 203 3.42 27.73 -17.91
C ILE A 203 2.13 28.44 -18.40
N SER A 204 0.98 27.75 -18.32
CA SER A 204 -0.31 28.35 -18.72
C SER A 204 -0.68 29.57 -17.90
N ILE A 205 -0.44 29.54 -16.57
CA ILE A 205 -0.67 30.73 -15.70
C ILE A 205 0.26 31.86 -16.11
N VAL A 206 1.55 31.61 -16.30
CA VAL A 206 2.53 32.63 -16.67
C VAL A 206 2.16 33.29 -18.02
N LEU A 207 1.82 32.44 -19.02
CA LEU A 207 1.38 32.92 -20.32
C LEU A 207 0.09 33.76 -20.20
N GLY A 208 -0.86 33.32 -19.38
CA GLY A 208 -2.09 34.08 -19.12
C GLY A 208 -1.84 35.48 -18.53
N VAL A 209 -0.89 35.58 -17.59
CA VAL A 209 -0.48 36.88 -17.03
C VAL A 209 0.17 37.79 -18.08
N ILE A 210 1.03 37.19 -18.92
CA ILE A 210 1.68 37.93 -20.04
C ILE A 210 0.62 38.44 -21.02
N VAL A 211 -0.31 37.58 -21.45
CA VAL A 211 -1.40 37.95 -22.37
C VAL A 211 -2.21 39.10 -21.78
N PHE A 212 -2.58 39.00 -20.52
CA PHE A 212 -3.34 40.05 -19.83
C PHE A 212 -2.58 41.40 -19.78
N GLY A 213 -1.28 41.37 -19.49
CA GLY A 213 -0.40 42.52 -19.50
C GLY A 213 -0.29 43.20 -20.89
N LEU A 214 -0.17 42.39 -21.95
CA LEU A 214 -0.07 42.85 -23.33
C LEU A 214 -1.39 43.50 -23.82
N ILE A 215 -2.54 42.94 -23.42
CA ILE A 215 -3.86 43.51 -23.72
C ILE A 215 -3.99 44.86 -23.05
N GLN A 216 -3.55 44.99 -21.82
CA GLN A 216 -3.58 46.28 -21.08
C GLN A 216 -2.70 47.35 -21.76
N GLN A 217 -1.61 46.97 -22.41
CA GLN A 217 -0.70 47.88 -23.13
C GLN A 217 -1.14 48.17 -24.57
N GLN A 218 -2.34 47.75 -25.00
CA GLN A 218 -2.86 47.88 -26.38
C GLN A 218 -1.97 47.29 -27.49
N GLN A 219 -1.12 46.35 -27.15
CA GLN A 219 -0.28 45.64 -28.15
C GLN A 219 -1.01 44.43 -28.76
N ASN A 220 -2.04 44.70 -29.55
CA ASN A 220 -2.98 43.71 -30.05
C ASN A 220 -2.31 42.54 -30.82
N ILE A 221 -1.25 42.78 -31.60
CA ILE A 221 -0.57 41.72 -32.39
C ILE A 221 0.15 40.75 -31.46
N LEU A 222 0.92 41.23 -30.50
CA LEU A 222 1.62 40.39 -29.52
C LEU A 222 0.65 39.62 -28.62
N ALA A 223 -0.47 40.26 -28.23
CA ALA A 223 -1.51 39.59 -27.47
C ALA A 223 -2.16 38.43 -28.23
N GLN A 224 -2.37 38.56 -29.55
CA GLN A 224 -2.88 37.48 -30.41
C GLN A 224 -1.92 36.29 -30.44
N TYR A 225 -0.62 36.50 -30.65
CA TYR A 225 0.37 35.41 -30.63
C TYR A 225 0.47 34.73 -29.27
N ALA A 226 0.42 35.50 -28.17
CA ALA A 226 0.44 34.93 -26.83
C ALA A 226 -0.85 34.14 -26.53
N THR A 227 -2.01 34.57 -27.04
CA THR A 227 -3.27 33.80 -26.92
C THR A 227 -3.20 32.50 -27.69
N ILE A 228 -2.64 32.48 -28.91
CA ILE A 228 -2.42 31.25 -29.70
C ILE A 228 -1.50 30.30 -28.94
N ALA A 229 -0.38 30.78 -28.40
CA ALA A 229 0.54 29.97 -27.62
C ALA A 229 -0.12 29.35 -26.38
N LEU A 230 -0.93 30.13 -25.64
CA LEU A 230 -1.69 29.65 -24.48
C LEU A 230 -2.69 28.57 -24.88
N THR A 231 -3.41 28.76 -26.00
CA THR A 231 -4.36 27.78 -26.52
C THR A 231 -3.66 26.48 -26.93
N LEU A 232 -2.48 26.54 -27.55
CA LEU A 232 -1.71 25.37 -27.90
C LEU A 232 -1.21 24.61 -26.67
N VAL A 233 -0.72 25.28 -25.64
CA VAL A 233 -0.27 24.65 -24.38
C VAL A 233 -1.44 23.97 -23.66
N THR A 234 -2.61 24.61 -23.60
CA THR A 234 -3.80 24.00 -23.00
C THR A 234 -4.32 22.82 -23.80
N ALA A 235 -4.31 22.89 -25.13
CA ALA A 235 -4.68 21.78 -26.01
C ALA A 235 -3.74 20.58 -25.84
N LEU A 236 -2.43 20.81 -25.76
CA LEU A 236 -1.44 19.75 -25.50
C LEU A 236 -1.64 19.10 -24.12
N GLY A 237 -1.99 19.89 -23.10
CA GLY A 237 -2.33 19.38 -21.78
C GLY A 237 -3.56 18.45 -21.83
N LEU A 238 -4.64 18.87 -22.48
CA LEU A 238 -5.86 18.08 -22.67
C LEU A 238 -5.61 16.80 -23.47
N ILE A 239 -4.82 16.87 -24.53
CA ILE A 239 -4.44 15.72 -25.34
C ILE A 239 -3.67 14.70 -24.48
N ASN A 240 -2.71 15.16 -23.69
CA ASN A 240 -1.95 14.28 -22.78
C ASN A 240 -2.87 13.64 -21.72
N ASP A 241 -3.86 14.34 -21.19
CA ASP A 241 -4.83 13.77 -20.26
C ASP A 241 -5.72 12.73 -20.94
N ILE A 242 -6.20 12.99 -22.15
CA ILE A 242 -7.01 12.04 -22.95
C ILE A 242 -6.20 10.78 -23.27
N PHE A 243 -4.97 10.90 -23.73
CA PHE A 243 -4.10 9.75 -23.99
C PHE A 243 -3.74 9.01 -22.71
N GLY A 244 -3.51 9.70 -21.60
CA GLY A 244 -3.27 9.10 -20.30
C GLY A 244 -4.48 8.30 -19.79
N VAL A 245 -5.70 8.73 -20.07
CA VAL A 245 -6.94 7.98 -19.78
C VAL A 245 -7.12 6.81 -20.75
N ALA A 246 -6.84 6.98 -22.03
CA ALA A 246 -6.95 5.91 -23.03
C ALA A 246 -5.96 4.76 -22.78
N ASP A 247 -4.75 5.05 -22.31
CA ASP A 247 -3.78 4.04 -21.88
C ASP A 247 -4.20 3.29 -20.59
N ARG A 248 -5.11 3.86 -19.80
CA ARG A 248 -5.66 3.20 -18.60
C ARG A 248 -6.84 2.27 -18.90
N LEU A 249 -7.44 2.41 -20.06
CA LEU A 249 -8.62 1.62 -20.49
C LEU A 249 -8.23 0.41 -21.35
N LYS A 250 -6.97 0.25 -21.70
CA LYS A 250 -6.38 -0.93 -22.35
C LYS A 250 -5.77 -1.88 -21.33
#